data_84d771ff12044979bf612a2e3c015a9d
#
_entry.id   84d771ff12044979bf612a2e3c015a9d
#
_cell.length_a   1.000
_cell.length_b   1.000
_cell.length_c   1.000
_cell.angle_alpha   90.00
_cell.angle_beta   90.00
_cell.angle_gamma   90.00
#
_symmetry.space_group_name_H-M   'P 1'
#
loop_
_entity.id
_entity.type
_entity.pdbx_description
1 polymer ?
#
loop_
_entity_poly.entity_id
_entity_poly.type
_entity_poly.pdbx_seq_one_letter_code
_entity_poly.pdbx_strand_id
1 'polypeptide(L)'
;DFEPTPVMSSYLTAICAGPYAEWHTEYLNEDGRTVPMAQYCRQSLAKAFAKDVDYLFDITKKGFAFYAKTWGVPYPYAKFDQIYVPEYNAGAMENIGMVTIRDSYVFESKVTDALAERRVVTVLHELAHMWFGDYVTMKWWNDLWLNESFAEFTSTLATAETTEWHDAWATFCSGEKSWALRQDQLPTTHPIVAPINDLNDTYVNFDGITYAKGASVLKQLAFYVGRTQFFEGIHNYLNRHAYSNATLADLLSELEKTSGRDLKAWSAKWLEESGINTIATGLTVNADGTIAELKLTQS
;
A
#
# COMPACT_ATOMS: atom_id res chain seq x y z
N ASP A 1 21.24 13.61 20.13
CA ASP A 1 21.14 14.32 18.83
C ASP A 1 20.91 13.29 17.74
N PHE A 2 20.11 13.63 16.76
CA PHE A 2 19.85 12.80 15.58
C PHE A 2 20.63 13.37 14.38
N GLU A 3 20.97 12.50 13.44
CA GLU A 3 21.51 12.96 12.16
C GLU A 3 20.44 13.75 11.40
N PRO A 4 20.82 14.75 10.59
CA PRO A 4 19.87 15.47 9.74
C PRO A 4 19.11 14.50 8.82
N THR A 5 17.80 14.66 8.74
CA THR A 5 16.98 13.88 7.80
C THR A 5 17.19 14.36 6.38
N PRO A 6 17.00 13.50 5.34
CA PRO A 6 16.71 13.97 4.00
C PRO A 6 15.50 14.91 3.98
N VAL A 7 15.29 15.62 2.87
CA VAL A 7 14.05 16.40 2.67
C VAL A 7 12.87 15.46 2.76
N MET A 8 11.91 15.76 3.62
CA MET A 8 10.73 14.96 3.89
C MET A 8 9.51 15.83 4.19
N SER A 9 8.33 15.28 4.01
CA SER A 9 7.07 15.94 4.37
C SER A 9 6.91 16.03 5.90
N SER A 10 6.42 17.16 6.40
CA SER A 10 6.29 17.41 7.85
C SER A 10 5.30 16.45 8.55
N TYR A 11 4.31 15.91 7.83
CA TYR A 11 3.34 14.97 8.39
C TYR A 11 3.93 13.63 8.81
N LEU A 12 5.11 13.28 8.30
CA LEU A 12 5.85 12.06 8.63
C LEU A 12 6.56 12.11 9.99
N THR A 13 6.57 13.28 10.65
CA THR A 13 7.26 13.45 11.93
C THR A 13 6.46 12.84 13.07
N ALA A 14 7.08 11.95 13.86
CA ALA A 14 6.49 11.37 15.06
C ALA A 14 7.43 11.51 16.25
N ILE A 15 6.85 11.61 17.45
CA ILE A 15 7.57 11.57 18.72
C ILE A 15 6.94 10.48 19.59
N CYS A 16 7.73 9.44 19.89
CA CYS A 16 7.33 8.35 20.75
C CYS A 16 8.20 8.36 22.02
N ALA A 17 7.59 8.40 23.19
CA ALA A 17 8.29 8.41 24.46
C ALA A 17 7.53 7.59 25.50
N GLY A 18 8.24 6.74 26.24
CA GLY A 18 7.66 5.89 27.27
C GLY A 18 8.55 4.71 27.63
N PRO A 19 8.16 3.92 28.62
CA PRO A 19 8.88 2.72 29.03
C PRO A 19 8.50 1.54 28.12
N TYR A 20 9.05 1.52 26.90
CA TYR A 20 8.85 0.43 25.94
C TYR A 20 9.80 -0.74 26.21
N ALA A 21 9.34 -1.95 25.92
CA ALA A 21 10.20 -3.11 25.69
C ALA A 21 10.71 -3.05 24.26
N GLU A 22 11.94 -3.52 24.04
CA GLU A 22 12.62 -3.39 22.75
C GLU A 22 13.31 -4.68 22.31
N TRP A 23 13.35 -4.91 21.00
CA TRP A 23 14.07 -5.99 20.33
C TRP A 23 14.78 -5.42 19.13
N HIS A 24 15.97 -5.92 18.84
CA HIS A 24 16.84 -5.37 17.79
C HIS A 24 17.29 -6.46 16.82
N THR A 25 17.45 -6.08 15.56
CA THR A 25 18.08 -6.86 14.51
C THR A 25 18.68 -5.91 13.47
N GLU A 26 19.18 -6.46 12.39
CA GLU A 26 19.69 -5.67 11.25
C GLU A 26 19.31 -6.33 9.92
N TYR A 27 19.32 -5.53 8.87
CA TYR A 27 19.13 -5.96 7.49
C TYR A 27 20.32 -5.50 6.64
N LEU A 28 20.91 -6.41 5.87
CA LEU A 28 21.90 -6.05 4.86
C LEU A 28 21.18 -5.61 3.60
N ASN A 29 21.16 -4.31 3.36
CA ASN A 29 20.50 -3.69 2.21
C ASN A 29 21.24 -4.02 0.91
N GLU A 30 20.55 -3.97 -0.22
CA GLU A 30 21.09 -4.31 -1.55
C GLU A 30 22.21 -3.39 -2.01
N ASP A 31 22.34 -2.21 -1.43
CA ASP A 31 23.45 -1.27 -1.66
C ASP A 31 24.68 -1.54 -0.75
N GLY A 32 24.63 -2.58 0.06
CA GLY A 32 25.70 -2.99 0.98
C GLY A 32 25.69 -2.29 2.33
N ARG A 33 24.75 -1.36 2.59
CA ARG A 33 24.60 -0.75 3.92
C ARG A 33 23.89 -1.72 4.87
N THR A 34 24.28 -1.72 6.13
CA THR A 34 23.53 -2.35 7.20
C THR A 34 22.49 -1.38 7.73
N VAL A 35 21.21 -1.79 7.71
CA VAL A 35 20.07 -1.03 8.24
C VAL A 35 19.73 -1.59 9.61
N PRO A 36 19.97 -0.87 10.72
CA PRO A 36 19.51 -1.27 12.03
C PRO A 36 17.99 -1.25 12.07
N MET A 37 17.42 -2.25 12.74
CA MET A 37 15.98 -2.43 12.89
C MET A 37 15.64 -2.69 14.35
N ALA A 38 14.56 -2.09 14.83
CA ALA A 38 14.03 -2.39 16.14
C ALA A 38 12.51 -2.54 16.13
N GLN A 39 12.00 -3.27 17.11
CA GLN A 39 10.58 -3.35 17.39
C GLN A 39 10.33 -3.00 18.85
N TYR A 40 9.30 -2.21 19.09
CA TYR A 40 8.94 -1.70 20.41
C TYR A 40 7.46 -1.97 20.73
N CYS A 41 7.17 -2.34 21.96
CA CYS A 41 5.82 -2.33 22.49
C CYS A 41 5.80 -1.89 23.95
N ARG A 42 4.63 -1.48 24.48
CA ARG A 42 4.53 -1.17 25.91
C ARG A 42 4.86 -2.40 26.77
N GLN A 43 5.48 -2.17 27.94
CA GLN A 43 5.97 -3.24 28.84
C GLN A 43 4.91 -4.31 29.16
N SER A 44 3.63 -3.89 29.32
CA SER A 44 2.54 -4.83 29.64
C SER A 44 2.26 -5.87 28.56
N LEU A 45 2.65 -5.60 27.29
CA LEU A 45 2.49 -6.50 26.14
C LEU A 45 3.77 -7.27 25.80
N ALA A 46 4.89 -6.97 26.44
CA ALA A 46 6.20 -7.53 26.12
C ALA A 46 6.22 -9.06 26.05
N LYS A 47 5.57 -9.73 27.01
CA LYS A 47 5.49 -11.21 27.05
C LYS A 47 4.70 -11.80 25.88
N ALA A 48 3.65 -11.12 25.43
CA ALA A 48 2.86 -11.55 24.28
C ALA A 48 3.65 -11.32 22.99
N PHE A 49 4.19 -10.09 22.85
CA PHE A 49 4.88 -9.65 21.65
C PHE A 49 6.17 -10.44 21.35
N ALA A 50 6.93 -10.81 22.39
CA ALA A 50 8.15 -11.60 22.25
C ALA A 50 7.99 -12.94 21.48
N LYS A 51 6.76 -13.43 21.34
CA LYS A 51 6.48 -14.65 20.57
C LYS A 51 6.47 -14.41 19.06
N ASP A 52 6.21 -13.19 18.64
CA ASP A 52 5.98 -12.83 17.24
C ASP A 52 7.10 -11.97 16.64
N VAL A 53 8.02 -11.46 17.48
CA VAL A 53 9.08 -10.52 17.08
C VAL A 53 9.92 -11.05 15.92
N ASP A 54 10.42 -12.28 16.03
CA ASP A 54 11.27 -12.88 14.99
C ASP A 54 10.51 -13.04 13.67
N TYR A 55 9.24 -13.44 13.75
CA TYR A 55 8.36 -13.55 12.59
C TYR A 55 8.15 -12.17 11.92
N LEU A 56 7.88 -11.13 12.71
CA LEU A 56 7.65 -9.79 12.17
C LEU A 56 8.93 -9.18 11.58
N PHE A 57 10.10 -9.46 12.15
CA PHE A 57 11.38 -9.11 11.54
C PHE A 57 11.60 -9.85 10.22
N ASP A 58 11.28 -11.13 10.14
CA ASP A 58 11.39 -11.92 8.91
C ASP A 58 10.49 -11.37 7.81
N ILE A 59 9.22 -11.08 8.11
CA ILE A 59 8.27 -10.43 7.18
C ILE A 59 8.83 -9.09 6.68
N THR A 60 9.34 -8.26 7.56
CA THR A 60 9.90 -6.96 7.18
C THR A 60 11.12 -7.11 6.26
N LYS A 61 12.03 -8.04 6.56
CA LYS A 61 13.21 -8.35 5.73
C LYS A 61 12.82 -8.89 4.34
N LYS A 62 11.81 -9.75 4.28
CA LYS A 62 11.23 -10.21 3.00
C LYS A 62 10.65 -9.06 2.19
N GLY A 63 9.97 -8.13 2.85
CA GLY A 63 9.45 -6.91 2.23
C GLY A 63 10.57 -6.04 1.65
N PHE A 64 11.64 -5.76 2.40
CA PHE A 64 12.79 -5.01 1.90
C PHE A 64 13.36 -5.63 0.62
N ALA A 65 13.70 -6.91 0.66
CA ALA A 65 14.26 -7.61 -0.50
C ALA A 65 13.32 -7.61 -1.69
N PHE A 66 12.02 -7.81 -1.45
CA PHE A 66 11.01 -7.80 -2.51
C PHE A 66 10.87 -6.43 -3.16
N TYR A 67 10.76 -5.37 -2.37
CA TYR A 67 10.56 -4.02 -2.86
C TYR A 67 11.82 -3.50 -3.57
N ALA A 68 13.00 -3.68 -2.99
CA ALA A 68 14.25 -3.31 -3.63
C ALA A 68 14.44 -4.00 -4.98
N LYS A 69 14.14 -5.31 -5.07
CA LYS A 69 14.19 -6.07 -6.31
C LYS A 69 13.14 -5.62 -7.33
N THR A 70 11.92 -5.36 -6.87
CA THR A 70 10.79 -5.06 -7.77
C THR A 70 10.90 -3.66 -8.37
N TRP A 71 11.36 -2.69 -7.59
CA TRP A 71 11.49 -1.29 -8.02
C TRP A 71 12.92 -0.91 -8.40
N GLY A 72 13.90 -1.78 -8.13
CA GLY A 72 15.31 -1.49 -8.42
C GLY A 72 15.88 -0.33 -7.59
N VAL A 73 15.25 0.00 -6.46
CA VAL A 73 15.65 1.06 -5.53
C VAL A 73 15.81 0.45 -4.14
N PRO A 74 17.05 0.35 -3.61
CA PRO A 74 17.30 -0.13 -2.24
C PRO A 74 16.58 0.73 -1.21
N TYR A 75 16.38 0.21 0.00
CA TYR A 75 15.78 0.98 1.10
C TYR A 75 16.55 2.29 1.33
N PRO A 76 15.87 3.47 1.27
CA PRO A 76 16.60 4.74 1.15
C PRO A 76 17.09 5.32 2.48
N TYR A 77 16.61 4.83 3.64
CA TYR A 77 16.85 5.46 4.94
C TYR A 77 17.90 4.71 5.78
N ALA A 78 18.38 5.35 6.87
CA ALA A 78 19.47 4.85 7.67
C ALA A 78 19.06 3.79 8.70
N LYS A 79 17.79 3.75 9.09
CA LYS A 79 17.25 2.78 10.05
C LYS A 79 15.76 2.49 9.76
N PHE A 80 15.24 1.40 10.31
CA PHE A 80 13.82 1.07 10.24
C PHE A 80 13.35 0.46 11.55
N ASP A 81 12.57 1.20 12.30
CA ASP A 81 11.97 0.76 13.55
C ASP A 81 10.44 0.68 13.42
N GLN A 82 9.82 -0.17 14.24
CA GLN A 82 8.38 -0.33 14.35
C GLN A 82 7.98 -0.24 15.81
N ILE A 83 7.01 0.62 16.13
CA ILE A 83 6.53 0.77 17.49
C ILE A 83 5.02 0.54 17.60
N TYR A 84 4.62 -0.36 18.48
CA TYR A 84 3.23 -0.69 18.73
C TYR A 84 2.70 0.18 19.88
N VAL A 85 1.81 1.13 19.53
CA VAL A 85 1.37 2.21 20.40
C VAL A 85 -0.08 2.05 20.85
N PRO A 86 -0.42 2.40 22.12
CA PRO A 86 -1.78 2.35 22.61
C PRO A 86 -2.64 3.51 22.07
N GLU A 87 -3.96 3.32 22.11
CA GLU A 87 -4.97 4.35 21.83
C GLU A 87 -4.79 5.05 20.47
N TYR A 88 -4.30 4.32 19.48
CA TYR A 88 -4.02 4.84 18.15
C TYR A 88 -5.25 4.71 17.24
N ASN A 89 -5.74 5.83 16.69
CA ASN A 89 -6.99 5.86 15.90
C ASN A 89 -6.82 5.32 14.49
N ALA A 90 -5.60 5.29 13.94
CA ALA A 90 -5.31 4.66 12.65
C ALA A 90 -4.91 3.20 12.83
N GLY A 91 -4.75 2.46 11.74
CA GLY A 91 -4.16 1.13 11.76
C GLY A 91 -2.66 1.19 12.03
N ALA A 92 -1.97 1.99 11.24
CA ALA A 92 -0.56 2.31 11.35
C ALA A 92 -0.25 3.65 10.66
N MET A 93 1.02 4.06 10.63
CA MET A 93 1.51 5.27 9.98
C MET A 93 2.98 5.11 9.61
N GLU A 94 3.31 5.53 8.43
CA GLU A 94 4.61 5.38 7.77
C GLU A 94 5.72 6.35 8.23
N ASN A 95 5.70 6.80 9.46
CA ASN A 95 6.73 7.72 9.97
C ASN A 95 8.14 7.22 9.68
N ILE A 96 8.94 8.00 8.98
CA ILE A 96 10.30 7.63 8.54
C ILE A 96 11.17 7.24 9.74
N GLY A 97 11.74 6.03 9.68
CA GLY A 97 12.63 5.51 10.70
C GLY A 97 11.97 5.04 12.00
N MET A 98 10.66 5.27 12.19
CA MET A 98 9.87 4.79 13.32
C MET A 98 8.40 4.64 12.92
N VAL A 99 8.07 3.60 12.22
CA VAL A 99 6.68 3.26 11.85
C VAL A 99 5.85 3.06 13.11
N THR A 100 4.73 3.78 13.24
CA THR A 100 3.80 3.60 14.36
C THR A 100 2.67 2.66 13.97
N ILE A 101 2.38 1.67 14.82
CA ILE A 101 1.37 0.63 14.58
C ILE A 101 0.48 0.56 15.82
N ARG A 102 -0.83 0.40 15.65
CA ARG A 102 -1.73 0.23 16.80
C ARG A 102 -1.42 -1.08 17.54
N ASP A 103 -1.43 -1.02 18.88
CA ASP A 103 -1.03 -2.17 19.70
C ASP A 103 -2.03 -3.34 19.72
N SER A 104 -3.22 -3.19 19.12
CA SER A 104 -4.14 -4.31 18.89
C SER A 104 -3.56 -5.37 17.92
N TYR A 105 -2.48 -5.05 17.20
CA TYR A 105 -1.71 -6.02 16.41
C TYR A 105 -0.68 -6.81 17.24
N VAL A 106 -0.54 -6.53 18.54
CA VAL A 106 0.15 -7.41 19.50
C VAL A 106 -0.85 -8.43 20.01
N PHE A 107 -0.76 -9.65 19.52
CA PHE A 107 -1.73 -10.70 19.85
C PHE A 107 -1.43 -11.38 21.18
N GLU A 108 -2.29 -11.18 22.16
CA GLU A 108 -2.17 -11.83 23.49
C GLU A 108 -2.69 -13.27 23.51
N SER A 109 -3.50 -13.64 22.52
CA SER A 109 -4.08 -14.98 22.36
C SER A 109 -4.04 -15.41 20.89
N LYS A 110 -4.44 -16.67 20.63
CA LYS A 110 -4.57 -17.17 19.26
C LYS A 110 -5.65 -16.36 18.52
N VAL A 111 -5.29 -15.87 17.34
CA VAL A 111 -6.18 -15.15 16.43
C VAL A 111 -6.54 -16.02 15.22
N THR A 112 -7.46 -15.53 14.41
CA THR A 112 -7.78 -16.14 13.10
C THR A 112 -6.68 -15.86 12.10
N ASP A 113 -6.58 -16.69 11.07
CA ASP A 113 -5.64 -16.50 9.97
C ASP A 113 -5.87 -15.13 9.27
N ALA A 114 -7.12 -14.73 9.12
CA ALA A 114 -7.46 -13.41 8.54
C ALA A 114 -6.87 -12.23 9.32
N LEU A 115 -6.82 -12.29 10.67
CA LEU A 115 -6.19 -11.26 11.49
C LEU A 115 -4.66 -11.33 11.42
N ALA A 116 -4.10 -12.54 11.36
CA ALA A 116 -2.66 -12.74 11.20
C ALA A 116 -2.18 -12.21 9.83
N GLU A 117 -2.87 -12.55 8.75
CA GLU A 117 -2.62 -12.04 7.40
C GLU A 117 -2.76 -10.51 7.34
N ARG A 118 -3.83 -9.94 7.96
CA ARG A 118 -4.02 -8.48 7.98
C ARG A 118 -2.85 -7.75 8.65
N ARG A 119 -2.27 -8.32 9.73
CA ARG A 119 -1.07 -7.76 10.35
C ARG A 119 0.12 -7.79 9.41
N VAL A 120 0.32 -8.87 8.66
CA VAL A 120 1.39 -8.99 7.66
C VAL A 120 1.21 -7.94 6.56
N VAL A 121 0.01 -7.83 6.00
CA VAL A 121 -0.31 -6.82 4.99
C VAL A 121 -0.05 -5.42 5.54
N THR A 122 -0.44 -5.11 6.78
CA THR A 122 -0.19 -3.80 7.40
C THR A 122 1.31 -3.51 7.53
N VAL A 123 2.10 -4.44 8.04
CA VAL A 123 3.58 -4.28 8.14
C VAL A 123 4.21 -3.99 6.77
N LEU A 124 3.78 -4.71 5.74
CA LEU A 124 4.27 -4.52 4.38
C LEU A 124 3.72 -3.25 3.71
N HIS A 125 2.52 -2.79 4.09
CA HIS A 125 1.93 -1.53 3.66
C HIS A 125 2.75 -0.34 4.15
N GLU A 126 3.00 -0.26 5.44
CA GLU A 126 3.83 0.80 6.02
C GLU A 126 5.28 0.76 5.48
N LEU A 127 5.79 -0.43 5.20
CA LEU A 127 7.09 -0.57 4.57
C LEU A 127 7.10 -0.05 3.12
N ALA A 128 6.03 -0.28 2.35
CA ALA A 128 5.91 0.19 0.97
C ALA A 128 5.90 1.73 0.89
N HIS A 129 5.32 2.38 1.88
CA HIS A 129 5.32 3.83 2.00
C HIS A 129 6.72 4.45 2.06
N MET A 130 7.73 3.72 2.52
CA MET A 130 9.12 4.20 2.51
C MET A 130 9.58 4.63 1.11
N TRP A 131 8.94 4.12 0.04
CA TRP A 131 9.14 4.55 -1.34
C TRP A 131 7.97 5.42 -1.85
N PHE A 132 6.72 5.00 -1.60
CA PHE A 132 5.51 5.70 -2.04
C PHE A 132 4.88 6.48 -0.88
N GLY A 133 5.23 7.72 -0.74
CA GLY A 133 4.84 8.61 0.35
C GLY A 133 6.04 9.31 0.97
N ASP A 134 7.11 8.56 1.25
CA ASP A 134 8.28 9.05 1.95
C ASP A 134 9.42 9.45 1.00
N TYR A 135 9.86 8.52 0.14
CA TYR A 135 10.92 8.78 -0.84
C TYR A 135 10.44 9.66 -1.99
N VAL A 136 9.22 9.41 -2.46
CA VAL A 136 8.48 10.26 -3.39
C VAL A 136 7.12 10.55 -2.80
N THR A 137 6.83 11.81 -2.49
CA THR A 137 5.58 12.25 -1.87
C THR A 137 4.69 12.91 -2.94
N MET A 138 3.36 12.74 -2.87
CA MET A 138 2.45 13.52 -3.71
C MET A 138 2.68 15.02 -3.52
N LYS A 139 2.50 15.78 -4.58
CA LYS A 139 2.64 17.25 -4.55
C LYS A 139 1.52 17.92 -3.76
N TRP A 140 0.31 17.36 -3.84
CA TRP A 140 -0.87 17.79 -3.10
C TRP A 140 -1.77 16.59 -2.80
N TRP A 141 -2.67 16.74 -1.88
CA TRP A 141 -3.54 15.69 -1.36
C TRP A 141 -4.55 15.12 -2.38
N ASN A 142 -4.78 15.79 -3.52
CA ASN A 142 -5.56 15.22 -4.63
C ASN A 142 -4.93 13.94 -5.19
N ASP A 143 -3.63 13.78 -5.01
CA ASP A 143 -2.87 12.59 -5.41
C ASP A 143 -2.50 11.70 -4.22
N LEU A 144 -3.28 11.73 -3.11
CA LEU A 144 -3.10 10.86 -1.94
C LEU A 144 -3.03 9.37 -2.33
N TRP A 145 -3.74 9.00 -3.38
CA TRP A 145 -3.72 7.65 -3.93
C TRP A 145 -2.34 7.19 -4.41
N LEU A 146 -1.43 8.10 -4.81
CA LEU A 146 -0.03 7.77 -5.15
C LEU A 146 0.73 7.18 -3.95
N ASN A 147 0.33 7.50 -2.73
CA ASN A 147 0.84 6.88 -1.54
C ASN A 147 0.03 5.62 -1.23
N GLU A 148 -1.25 5.78 -0.92
CA GLU A 148 -2.10 4.75 -0.32
C GLU A 148 -2.46 3.60 -1.26
N SER A 149 -2.84 3.92 -2.51
CA SER A 149 -3.16 2.87 -3.47
C SER A 149 -1.92 2.03 -3.84
N PHE A 150 -0.74 2.68 -3.94
CA PHE A 150 0.50 1.96 -4.19
C PHE A 150 0.90 1.09 -3.00
N ALA A 151 0.82 1.59 -1.78
CA ALA A 151 1.12 0.81 -0.59
C ALA A 151 0.16 -0.38 -0.46
N GLU A 152 -1.14 -0.20 -0.69
CA GLU A 152 -2.13 -1.28 -0.65
C GLU A 152 -1.94 -2.33 -1.76
N PHE A 153 -1.66 -1.88 -2.99
CA PHE A 153 -1.36 -2.78 -4.12
C PHE A 153 -0.09 -3.59 -3.88
N THR A 154 1.00 -2.92 -3.49
CA THR A 154 2.31 -3.56 -3.39
C THR A 154 2.46 -4.39 -2.13
N SER A 155 1.81 -4.04 -1.03
CA SER A 155 1.77 -4.88 0.18
C SER A 155 1.01 -6.18 -0.05
N THR A 156 -0.14 -6.12 -0.73
CA THR A 156 -0.88 -7.33 -1.11
C THR A 156 -0.05 -8.21 -2.06
N LEU A 157 0.65 -7.60 -3.03
CA LEU A 157 1.53 -8.31 -3.94
C LEU A 157 2.70 -8.98 -3.20
N ALA A 158 3.38 -8.24 -2.31
CA ALA A 158 4.48 -8.75 -1.51
C ALA A 158 4.01 -9.88 -0.58
N THR A 159 2.88 -9.72 0.08
CA THR A 159 2.27 -10.75 0.93
C THR A 159 2.07 -12.05 0.15
N ALA A 160 1.46 -11.97 -1.04
CA ALA A 160 1.20 -13.15 -1.87
C ALA A 160 2.47 -13.82 -2.41
N GLU A 161 3.50 -13.04 -2.77
CA GLU A 161 4.69 -13.55 -3.45
C GLU A 161 5.83 -13.96 -2.49
N THR A 162 5.86 -13.46 -1.24
CA THR A 162 7.01 -13.65 -0.34
C THR A 162 6.69 -14.30 1.00
N THR A 163 5.42 -14.48 1.33
CA THR A 163 4.98 -15.04 2.61
C THR A 163 4.15 -16.30 2.41
N GLU A 164 3.73 -16.94 3.51
CA GLU A 164 2.83 -18.09 3.49
C GLU A 164 1.39 -17.74 3.03
N TRP A 165 1.05 -16.46 2.94
CA TRP A 165 -0.29 -15.98 2.58
C TRP A 165 -0.47 -15.84 1.06
N HIS A 166 -0.29 -16.94 0.33
CA HIS A 166 -0.33 -16.95 -1.14
C HIS A 166 -1.67 -16.51 -1.74
N ASP A 167 -2.76 -16.65 -0.95
CA ASP A 167 -4.12 -16.26 -1.34
C ASP A 167 -4.48 -14.81 -0.97
N ALA A 168 -3.50 -13.96 -0.64
CA ALA A 168 -3.71 -12.56 -0.23
C ALA A 168 -4.58 -11.76 -1.23
N TRP A 169 -4.52 -12.05 -2.52
CA TRP A 169 -5.40 -11.43 -3.50
C TRP A 169 -6.86 -11.88 -3.41
N ALA A 170 -7.14 -13.08 -2.92
CA ALA A 170 -8.51 -13.53 -2.65
C ALA A 170 -9.07 -12.81 -1.41
N THR A 171 -8.25 -12.71 -0.36
CA THR A 171 -8.56 -11.93 0.85
C THR A 171 -8.80 -10.46 0.51
N PHE A 172 -7.91 -9.84 -0.28
CA PHE A 172 -8.08 -8.47 -0.77
C PHE A 172 -9.41 -8.29 -1.52
N CYS A 173 -9.77 -9.22 -2.40
CA CYS A 173 -11.01 -9.14 -3.18
C CYS A 173 -12.26 -9.22 -2.28
N SER A 174 -12.27 -10.14 -1.31
CA SER A 174 -13.41 -10.34 -0.42
C SER A 174 -13.55 -9.27 0.67
N GLY A 175 -12.44 -8.70 1.14
CA GLY A 175 -12.39 -7.66 2.16
C GLY A 175 -12.29 -6.25 1.59
N GLU A 176 -11.11 -5.87 1.19
CA GLU A 176 -10.74 -4.49 0.84
C GLU A 176 -11.48 -3.99 -0.42
N LYS A 177 -11.45 -4.76 -1.51
CA LYS A 177 -12.18 -4.41 -2.72
C LYS A 177 -13.69 -4.35 -2.50
N SER A 178 -14.24 -5.23 -1.67
CA SER A 178 -15.66 -5.18 -1.29
C SER A 178 -16.00 -3.94 -0.46
N TRP A 179 -15.08 -3.48 0.40
CA TRP A 179 -15.22 -2.20 1.09
C TRP A 179 -15.26 -1.03 0.10
N ALA A 180 -14.32 -0.97 -0.85
CA ALA A 180 -14.33 0.04 -1.90
C ALA A 180 -15.61 0.05 -2.73
N LEU A 181 -16.07 -1.13 -3.18
CA LEU A 181 -17.29 -1.26 -3.99
C LEU A 181 -18.55 -0.79 -3.25
N ARG A 182 -18.62 -0.99 -1.93
CA ARG A 182 -19.73 -0.45 -1.12
C ARG A 182 -19.71 1.06 -1.06
N GLN A 183 -18.53 1.66 -0.83
CA GLN A 183 -18.39 3.13 -0.77
C GLN A 183 -18.62 3.79 -2.13
N ASP A 184 -18.16 3.17 -3.20
CA ASP A 184 -18.26 3.72 -4.56
C ASP A 184 -19.70 3.74 -5.12
N GLN A 185 -20.66 3.14 -4.41
CA GLN A 185 -22.09 3.18 -4.71
C GLN A 185 -22.87 4.22 -3.90
N LEU A 186 -22.23 4.88 -2.96
CA LEU A 186 -22.87 5.88 -2.10
C LEU A 186 -22.93 7.25 -2.79
N PRO A 187 -23.88 8.11 -2.41
CA PRO A 187 -23.91 9.50 -2.89
C PRO A 187 -22.66 10.30 -2.53
N THR A 188 -21.90 9.84 -1.56
CA THR A 188 -20.62 10.43 -1.10
C THR A 188 -19.41 9.89 -1.85
N THR A 189 -19.60 9.13 -2.92
CA THR A 189 -18.49 8.63 -3.74
C THR A 189 -17.73 9.76 -4.40
N HIS A 190 -16.48 9.48 -4.71
CA HIS A 190 -15.58 10.41 -5.39
C HIS A 190 -14.63 9.65 -6.34
N PRO A 191 -14.00 10.31 -7.31
CA PRO A 191 -12.93 9.72 -8.10
C PRO A 191 -11.73 9.32 -7.24
N ILE A 192 -10.86 8.46 -7.74
CA ILE A 192 -9.57 8.15 -7.09
C ILE A 192 -8.74 9.43 -7.00
N VAL A 193 -8.65 10.19 -8.08
CA VAL A 193 -8.08 11.55 -8.09
C VAL A 193 -9.18 12.53 -7.74
N ALA A 194 -9.30 12.85 -6.46
CA ALA A 194 -10.36 13.71 -5.95
C ALA A 194 -9.89 15.16 -5.83
N PRO A 195 -10.77 16.17 -6.07
CA PRO A 195 -10.45 17.55 -5.75
C PRO A 195 -10.36 17.72 -4.22
N ILE A 196 -9.23 18.19 -3.72
CA ILE A 196 -8.97 18.43 -2.31
C ILE A 196 -8.65 19.91 -2.11
N ASN A 197 -9.50 20.61 -1.36
CA ASN A 197 -9.37 22.05 -1.11
C ASN A 197 -8.69 22.35 0.23
N ASP A 198 -8.92 21.48 1.23
CA ASP A 198 -8.37 21.63 2.58
C ASP A 198 -8.14 20.27 3.28
N LEU A 199 -7.73 20.31 4.55
CA LEU A 199 -7.48 19.11 5.35
C LEU A 199 -8.76 18.33 5.71
N ASN A 200 -9.93 18.99 5.75
CA ASN A 200 -11.18 18.25 6.01
C ASN A 200 -11.52 17.37 4.82
N ASP A 201 -11.36 17.89 3.60
CA ASP A 201 -11.49 17.10 2.36
C ASP A 201 -10.49 15.93 2.38
N THR A 202 -9.26 16.17 2.83
CA THR A 202 -8.23 15.12 2.94
C THR A 202 -8.68 14.02 3.90
N TYR A 203 -9.15 14.36 5.10
CA TYR A 203 -9.53 13.37 6.11
C TYR A 203 -10.65 12.42 5.65
N VAL A 204 -11.61 12.91 4.87
CA VAL A 204 -12.71 12.05 4.37
C VAL A 204 -12.28 11.18 3.17
N ASN A 205 -11.12 11.45 2.56
CA ASN A 205 -10.57 10.67 1.47
C ASN A 205 -9.63 9.52 1.91
N PHE A 206 -9.37 9.35 3.22
CA PHE A 206 -8.75 8.13 3.74
C PHE A 206 -9.80 7.01 3.80
N ASP A 207 -10.18 6.48 2.67
CA ASP A 207 -11.31 5.58 2.51
C ASP A 207 -11.04 4.44 1.52
N GLY A 208 -12.04 3.54 1.34
CA GLY A 208 -11.92 2.40 0.44
C GLY A 208 -11.67 2.76 -1.02
N ILE A 209 -12.04 3.98 -1.45
CA ILE A 209 -11.79 4.43 -2.83
C ILE A 209 -10.31 4.72 -3.01
N THR A 210 -9.72 5.54 -2.14
CA THR A 210 -8.30 5.89 -2.19
C THR A 210 -7.39 4.68 -1.97
N TYR A 211 -7.75 3.76 -1.06
CA TYR A 211 -6.96 2.56 -0.78
C TYR A 211 -7.23 1.44 -1.78
N ALA A 212 -8.42 0.87 -1.73
CA ALA A 212 -8.69 -0.42 -2.36
C ALA A 212 -9.21 -0.33 -3.80
N LYS A 213 -10.02 0.68 -4.16
CA LYS A 213 -10.35 0.93 -5.57
C LYS A 213 -9.08 1.31 -6.33
N GLY A 214 -8.27 2.22 -5.78
CA GLY A 214 -7.01 2.63 -6.37
C GLY A 214 -6.04 1.47 -6.55
N ALA A 215 -5.85 0.63 -5.52
CA ALA A 215 -5.02 -0.58 -5.63
C ALA A 215 -5.53 -1.55 -6.71
N SER A 216 -6.86 -1.71 -6.83
CA SER A 216 -7.47 -2.54 -7.89
C SER A 216 -7.20 -1.99 -9.28
N VAL A 217 -7.23 -0.66 -9.43
CA VAL A 217 -6.95 0.04 -10.70
C VAL A 217 -5.46 -0.05 -11.03
N LEU A 218 -4.56 0.08 -10.04
CA LEU A 218 -3.12 -0.13 -10.26
C LEU A 218 -2.80 -1.57 -10.68
N LYS A 219 -3.46 -2.57 -10.09
CA LYS A 219 -3.33 -3.96 -10.53
C LYS A 219 -3.76 -4.14 -11.98
N GLN A 220 -4.88 -3.53 -12.35
CA GLN A 220 -5.38 -3.54 -13.73
C GLN A 220 -4.42 -2.80 -14.68
N LEU A 221 -3.86 -1.65 -14.26
CA LEU A 221 -2.89 -0.88 -15.03
C LEU A 221 -1.61 -1.69 -15.29
N ALA A 222 -1.07 -2.35 -14.25
CA ALA A 222 0.11 -3.20 -14.38
C ALA A 222 -0.10 -4.33 -15.39
N PHE A 223 -1.32 -4.89 -15.46
CA PHE A 223 -1.67 -5.86 -16.48
C PHE A 223 -1.84 -5.22 -17.87
N TYR A 224 -2.47 -4.04 -17.93
CA TYR A 224 -2.76 -3.34 -19.19
C TYR A 224 -1.50 -2.86 -19.92
N VAL A 225 -0.52 -2.33 -19.20
CA VAL A 225 0.75 -1.85 -19.78
C VAL A 225 1.81 -2.96 -19.88
N GLY A 226 1.61 -4.07 -19.19
CA GLY A 226 2.57 -5.16 -19.03
C GLY A 226 3.38 -5.02 -17.72
N ARG A 227 3.48 -6.13 -16.97
CA ARG A 227 4.11 -6.13 -15.63
C ARG A 227 5.55 -5.59 -15.65
N THR A 228 6.35 -5.98 -16.62
CA THR A 228 7.75 -5.52 -16.74
C THR A 228 7.81 -4.02 -16.99
N GLN A 229 7.03 -3.53 -17.96
CA GLN A 229 6.96 -2.11 -18.32
C GLN A 229 6.43 -1.26 -17.16
N PHE A 230 5.47 -1.80 -16.41
CA PHE A 230 4.94 -1.14 -15.21
C PHE A 230 6.04 -0.91 -14.17
N PHE A 231 6.77 -1.95 -13.77
CA PHE A 231 7.81 -1.81 -12.76
C PHE A 231 9.03 -1.03 -13.24
N GLU A 232 9.37 -1.10 -14.52
CA GLU A 232 10.39 -0.22 -15.13
C GLU A 232 9.96 1.26 -15.08
N GLY A 233 8.70 1.55 -15.37
CA GLY A 233 8.14 2.90 -15.25
C GLY A 233 8.15 3.39 -13.79
N ILE A 234 7.81 2.54 -12.83
CA ILE A 234 7.92 2.84 -11.40
C ILE A 234 9.37 3.11 -11.00
N HIS A 235 10.32 2.29 -11.44
CA HIS A 235 11.76 2.53 -11.20
C HIS A 235 12.18 3.93 -11.67
N ASN A 236 11.80 4.31 -12.89
CA ASN A 236 12.12 5.62 -13.45
C ASN A 236 11.46 6.75 -12.66
N TYR A 237 10.19 6.59 -12.28
CA TYR A 237 9.44 7.54 -11.46
C TYR A 237 10.11 7.78 -10.10
N LEU A 238 10.45 6.72 -9.37
CA LEU A 238 11.09 6.81 -8.06
C LEU A 238 12.48 7.49 -8.14
N ASN A 239 13.30 7.13 -9.14
CA ASN A 239 14.62 7.73 -9.29
C ASN A 239 14.56 9.19 -9.72
N ARG A 240 13.58 9.56 -10.56
CA ARG A 240 13.44 10.94 -11.05
C ARG A 240 12.96 11.90 -9.97
N HIS A 241 12.12 11.43 -9.05
CA HIS A 241 11.49 12.25 -8.03
C HIS A 241 11.99 11.96 -6.61
N ALA A 242 13.17 11.30 -6.50
CA ALA A 242 13.79 10.94 -5.23
C ALA A 242 13.85 12.14 -4.26
N TYR A 243 13.37 11.95 -3.03
CA TYR A 243 13.29 12.98 -1.98
C TYR A 243 12.54 14.26 -2.40
N SER A 244 11.56 14.12 -3.28
CA SER A 244 10.81 15.24 -3.84
C SER A 244 9.33 14.90 -4.00
N ASN A 245 8.60 15.78 -4.66
CA ASN A 245 7.17 15.64 -4.87
C ASN A 245 6.85 15.30 -6.32
N ALA A 246 5.80 14.51 -6.52
CA ALA A 246 5.31 14.12 -7.83
C ALA A 246 3.78 14.22 -7.94
N THR A 247 3.30 14.15 -9.18
CA THR A 247 1.87 14.19 -9.54
C THR A 247 1.50 12.95 -10.33
N LEU A 248 0.19 12.72 -10.52
CA LEU A 248 -0.31 11.71 -11.47
C LEU A 248 0.35 11.84 -12.85
N ALA A 249 0.50 13.06 -13.38
CA ALA A 249 1.10 13.28 -14.70
C ALA A 249 2.56 12.80 -14.77
N ASP A 250 3.31 12.95 -13.69
CA ASP A 250 4.70 12.48 -13.60
C ASP A 250 4.76 10.94 -13.67
N LEU A 251 3.89 10.26 -12.94
CA LEU A 251 3.78 8.81 -12.99
C LEU A 251 3.39 8.30 -14.39
N LEU A 252 2.31 8.86 -14.96
CA LEU A 252 1.84 8.45 -16.29
C LEU A 252 2.92 8.66 -17.35
N SER A 253 3.65 9.77 -17.30
CA SER A 253 4.74 10.05 -18.25
C SER A 253 5.81 8.95 -18.24
N GLU A 254 6.18 8.39 -17.10
CA GLU A 254 7.15 7.29 -17.04
C GLU A 254 6.55 5.96 -17.53
N LEU A 255 5.29 5.69 -17.21
CA LEU A 255 4.60 4.48 -17.70
C LEU A 255 4.34 4.52 -19.21
N GLU A 256 4.05 5.70 -19.78
CA GLU A 256 3.93 5.88 -21.23
C GLU A 256 5.25 5.61 -21.95
N LYS A 257 6.37 6.09 -21.41
CA LYS A 257 7.71 5.85 -21.98
C LYS A 257 8.08 4.37 -22.02
N THR A 258 7.81 3.65 -20.93
CA THR A 258 8.18 2.23 -20.84
C THR A 258 7.23 1.30 -21.59
N SER A 259 5.94 1.65 -21.65
CA SER A 259 4.91 0.82 -22.31
C SER A 259 4.67 1.15 -23.78
N GLY A 260 5.04 2.36 -24.21
CA GLY A 260 4.70 2.88 -25.55
C GLY A 260 3.21 3.16 -25.75
N ARG A 261 2.42 3.22 -24.67
CA ARG A 261 0.96 3.48 -24.69
C ARG A 261 0.65 4.91 -24.28
N ASP A 262 -0.31 5.54 -24.95
CA ASP A 262 -0.97 6.75 -24.44
C ASP A 262 -1.93 6.37 -23.32
N LEU A 263 -1.72 6.89 -22.12
CA LEU A 263 -2.51 6.61 -20.92
C LEU A 263 -3.52 7.72 -20.58
N LYS A 264 -3.57 8.80 -21.34
CA LYS A 264 -4.45 9.94 -21.03
C LYS A 264 -5.92 9.55 -20.99
N ALA A 265 -6.41 8.83 -22.02
CA ALA A 265 -7.81 8.40 -22.07
C ALA A 265 -8.10 7.31 -21.01
N TRP A 266 -7.11 6.49 -20.69
CA TRP A 266 -7.21 5.50 -19.62
C TRP A 266 -7.33 6.18 -18.25
N SER A 267 -6.47 7.15 -17.95
CA SER A 267 -6.50 7.93 -16.70
C SER A 267 -7.83 8.59 -16.48
N ALA A 268 -8.32 9.33 -17.48
CA ALA A 268 -9.61 10.02 -17.40
C ALA A 268 -10.77 9.09 -17.00
N LYS A 269 -10.77 7.85 -17.49
CA LYS A 269 -11.85 6.89 -17.20
C LYS A 269 -11.67 6.14 -15.88
N TRP A 270 -10.45 5.80 -15.50
CA TRP A 270 -10.21 4.92 -14.37
C TRP A 270 -9.85 5.63 -13.08
N LEU A 271 -9.28 6.83 -13.18
CA LEU A 271 -8.82 7.59 -12.02
C LEU A 271 -9.68 8.83 -11.74
N GLU A 272 -10.32 9.41 -12.76
CA GLU A 272 -10.98 10.71 -12.67
C GLU A 272 -12.52 10.61 -12.71
N GLU A 273 -13.07 9.40 -12.89
CA GLU A 273 -14.52 9.13 -12.81
C GLU A 273 -14.83 8.33 -11.54
N SER A 274 -15.96 8.66 -10.89
CA SER A 274 -16.48 7.95 -9.71
C SER A 274 -17.52 6.90 -10.09
N GLY A 275 -17.81 6.00 -9.17
CA GLY A 275 -18.86 4.99 -9.33
C GLY A 275 -18.34 3.67 -9.92
N ILE A 276 -19.25 2.71 -10.01
CA ILE A 276 -19.01 1.37 -10.53
C ILE A 276 -19.90 1.10 -11.72
N ASN A 277 -19.45 0.21 -12.61
CA ASN A 277 -20.27 -0.27 -13.72
C ASN A 277 -21.20 -1.38 -13.26
N THR A 278 -22.41 -1.42 -13.84
CA THR A 278 -23.31 -2.55 -13.72
C THR A 278 -23.15 -3.47 -14.93
N ILE A 279 -22.88 -4.75 -14.67
CA ILE A 279 -22.80 -5.78 -15.72
C ILE A 279 -23.96 -6.73 -15.55
N ALA A 280 -24.87 -6.75 -16.55
CA ALA A 280 -25.97 -7.69 -16.63
C ALA A 280 -25.66 -8.82 -17.62
N THR A 281 -26.07 -10.03 -17.29
CA THR A 281 -25.90 -11.22 -18.12
C THR A 281 -27.23 -11.70 -18.66
N GLY A 282 -27.30 -11.91 -19.98
CA GLY A 282 -28.40 -12.64 -20.62
C GLY A 282 -27.89 -14.01 -21.09
N LEU A 283 -28.54 -15.10 -20.67
CA LEU A 283 -28.11 -16.46 -21.02
C LEU A 283 -29.28 -17.14 -21.78
N THR A 284 -28.97 -17.65 -22.99
CA THR A 284 -29.87 -18.54 -23.75
C THR A 284 -29.22 -19.93 -23.79
N VAL A 285 -29.99 -20.94 -23.40
CA VAL A 285 -29.52 -22.33 -23.35
C VAL A 285 -30.32 -23.18 -24.34
N ASN A 286 -29.65 -24.02 -25.10
CA ASN A 286 -30.23 -25.01 -26.00
C ASN A 286 -30.95 -26.13 -25.22
N ALA A 287 -31.78 -26.89 -25.91
CA ALA A 287 -32.52 -28.03 -25.32
C ALA A 287 -31.62 -29.14 -24.75
N ASP A 288 -30.36 -29.22 -25.24
CA ASP A 288 -29.33 -30.16 -24.77
C ASP A 288 -28.49 -29.65 -23.60
N GLY A 289 -28.80 -28.45 -23.07
CA GLY A 289 -28.09 -27.82 -21.95
C GLY A 289 -26.82 -27.05 -22.35
N THR A 290 -26.47 -26.99 -23.64
CA THR A 290 -25.35 -26.16 -24.11
C THR A 290 -25.76 -24.69 -24.20
N ILE A 291 -24.75 -23.79 -24.03
CA ILE A 291 -24.99 -22.34 -24.15
C ILE A 291 -25.16 -21.97 -25.62
N ALA A 292 -26.34 -21.44 -25.99
CA ALA A 292 -26.60 -20.88 -27.31
C ALA A 292 -26.08 -19.45 -27.43
N GLU A 293 -26.27 -18.62 -26.40
CA GLU A 293 -25.84 -17.23 -26.36
C GLU A 293 -25.55 -16.80 -24.92
N LEU A 294 -24.42 -16.09 -24.74
CA LEU A 294 -24.13 -15.33 -23.52
C LEU A 294 -23.96 -13.86 -23.91
N LYS A 295 -24.92 -13.03 -23.52
CA LYS A 295 -24.89 -11.57 -23.74
C LYS A 295 -24.46 -10.87 -22.45
N LEU A 296 -23.40 -10.04 -22.54
CA LEU A 296 -23.00 -9.16 -21.45
C LEU A 296 -23.40 -7.72 -21.82
N THR A 297 -24.08 -7.05 -20.92
CA THR A 297 -24.46 -5.64 -21.08
C THR A 297 -23.87 -4.83 -19.94
N GLN A 298 -23.21 -3.73 -20.25
CA GLN A 298 -22.62 -2.81 -19.28
C GLN A 298 -23.38 -1.48 -19.33
N SER A 299 -23.71 -0.93 -18.16
CA SER A 299 -24.30 0.40 -17.96
C SER A 299 -23.62 1.12 -16.81
#